data_cf13911cae97f442799e6bdb3a5988a3
#
_entry.id   cf13911cae97f442799e6bdb3a5988a3
#
_cell.length_a   1.000
_cell.length_b   1.000
_cell.length_c   1.000
_cell.angle_alpha   90.00
_cell.angle_beta   90.00
_cell.angle_gamma   90.00
#
_symmetry.space_group_name_H-M   'P 1'
#
loop_
_entity.id
_entity.type
_entity.pdbx_description
1 polymer ?
#
loop_
_entity_poly.entity_id
_entity_poly.type
_entity_poly.pdbx_seq_one_letter_code
_entity_poly.pdbx_strand_id
1 'polypeptide(L)'
;MFDSADKAMEFSWATDADIVSNSCFVVKETEDLNDLRLGASVQDKCLTCGSTYRNCSGHFGHYRFSDIPVIHPLMVSQARKDLKQWGFSGKVKLSQNSLQVFKHGDWKILTFYDIQPLLEELAGKGTDGNGEGNGEGNGEGNGEGNGEGKMQHEIAWLRWAMPISPPCLRPTCYSPERGLSYNDITHRLSSIIRMDKALEQSLRMNAQNKTEHRRYAVRLQLSLTLLFFLPAGARESRELSSIADRFKGKEGRMRQTLLGKRLTFSARTVITGDPCLRLEELGVPIEVAEKLTKPVRVADYNFSYLQDLLRNNQVKIVVRNQMRFDPLYRVIHLKTGDVCHVKLQDGMRVLFNRQPTLWKSSVQC
;
A
#
# COMPACT_ATOMS: atom_id res chain seq x y z
N MET A 1 -8.42 -30.85 -18.70
CA MET A 1 -9.52 -30.73 -17.74
C MET A 1 -9.11 -29.63 -16.78
N PHE A 2 -9.56 -28.42 -17.02
CA PHE A 2 -9.36 -27.30 -16.10
C PHE A 2 -10.48 -27.37 -15.09
N ASP A 3 -10.12 -27.63 -13.85
CA ASP A 3 -11.06 -27.63 -12.74
C ASP A 3 -11.46 -26.18 -12.49
N SER A 4 -12.62 -25.78 -13.02
CA SER A 4 -13.25 -24.49 -12.80
C SER A 4 -13.90 -24.49 -11.42
N ALA A 5 -13.10 -24.51 -10.37
CA ALA A 5 -13.58 -23.99 -9.11
C ALA A 5 -13.59 -22.47 -9.25
N ASP A 6 -14.74 -21.89 -9.48
CA ASP A 6 -15.00 -20.47 -9.35
C ASP A 6 -14.64 -20.01 -7.92
N LYS A 7 -13.37 -19.77 -7.68
CA LYS A 7 -12.93 -19.06 -6.48
C LYS A 7 -13.32 -17.61 -6.71
N ALA A 8 -14.49 -17.25 -6.22
CA ALA A 8 -14.88 -15.87 -6.11
C ALA A 8 -13.76 -15.11 -5.39
N MET A 9 -13.20 -14.10 -6.04
CA MET A 9 -12.20 -13.23 -5.42
C MET A 9 -12.95 -12.32 -4.47
N GLU A 10 -12.91 -12.64 -3.19
CA GLU A 10 -13.51 -11.84 -2.14
C GLU A 10 -12.57 -10.71 -1.75
N PHE A 11 -12.98 -9.47 -1.99
CA PHE A 11 -12.28 -8.29 -1.50
C PHE A 11 -12.74 -8.00 -0.08
N SER A 12 -12.07 -8.60 0.90
CA SER A 12 -12.29 -8.30 2.31
C SER A 12 -11.23 -7.34 2.85
N TRP A 13 -11.58 -6.61 3.90
CA TRP A 13 -10.61 -5.81 4.64
C TRP A 13 -9.78 -6.74 5.52
N ALA A 14 -8.45 -6.53 5.53
CA ALA A 14 -7.55 -7.28 6.40
C ALA A 14 -8.04 -7.20 7.86
N THR A 15 -8.16 -8.33 8.53
CA THR A 15 -8.49 -8.40 9.95
C THR A 15 -7.29 -7.97 10.80
N ASP A 16 -7.49 -7.73 12.10
CA ASP A 16 -6.37 -7.44 13.00
C ASP A 16 -5.39 -8.62 13.06
N ALA A 17 -5.89 -9.86 13.00
CA ALA A 17 -5.06 -11.05 12.90
C ALA A 17 -4.21 -11.08 11.63
N ASP A 18 -4.80 -10.73 10.48
CA ASP A 18 -4.08 -10.63 9.20
C ASP A 18 -3.00 -9.55 9.25
N ILE A 19 -3.30 -8.38 9.84
CA ILE A 19 -2.36 -7.29 9.99
C ILE A 19 -1.17 -7.71 10.85
N VAL A 20 -1.42 -8.38 11.96
CA VAL A 20 -0.38 -8.84 12.88
C VAL A 20 0.45 -9.97 12.26
N SER A 21 -0.18 -10.98 11.63
CA SER A 21 0.52 -12.13 11.05
C SER A 21 1.42 -11.75 9.86
N ASN A 22 1.00 -10.76 9.06
CA ASN A 22 1.77 -10.29 7.91
C ASN A 22 2.78 -9.17 8.23
N SER A 23 2.89 -8.78 9.49
CA SER A 23 3.78 -7.71 9.94
C SER A 23 5.14 -8.24 10.36
N CYS A 24 6.19 -7.59 9.90
CA CYS A 24 7.57 -7.90 10.30
C CYS A 24 7.99 -7.22 11.61
N PHE A 25 7.28 -6.16 12.04
CA PHE A 25 7.70 -5.34 13.17
C PHE A 25 6.54 -4.61 13.85
N VAL A 26 6.58 -4.57 15.18
CA VAL A 26 5.62 -3.81 16.00
C VAL A 26 6.19 -2.42 16.27
N VAL A 27 5.54 -1.41 15.72
CA VAL A 27 5.86 0.00 15.96
C VAL A 27 5.29 0.41 17.32
N LYS A 28 6.10 0.95 18.20
CA LYS A 28 5.68 1.42 19.53
C LYS A 28 5.79 2.94 19.67
N GLU A 29 6.81 3.52 19.04
CA GLU A 29 7.15 4.94 19.14
C GLU A 29 7.14 5.61 17.76
N THR A 30 7.17 6.96 17.75
CA THR A 30 7.23 7.72 16.48
C THR A 30 8.55 7.51 15.75
N GLU A 31 9.62 7.23 16.45
CA GLU A 31 10.97 6.94 15.94
C GLU A 31 11.01 5.61 15.18
N ASP A 32 10.25 4.62 15.64
CA ASP A 32 10.13 3.29 15.03
C ASP A 32 9.54 3.33 13.60
N LEU A 33 8.88 4.43 13.22
CA LEU A 33 8.34 4.57 11.87
C LEU A 33 9.40 4.47 10.76
N ASN A 34 10.67 4.76 11.07
CA ASN A 34 11.78 4.66 10.14
C ASN A 34 12.76 3.52 10.47
N ASP A 35 12.33 2.55 11.26
CA ASP A 35 13.14 1.39 11.64
C ASP A 35 13.59 0.57 10.41
N LEU A 36 14.82 0.08 10.43
CA LEU A 36 15.43 -0.72 9.35
C LEU A 36 14.76 -2.07 9.13
N ARG A 37 13.93 -2.55 10.07
CA ARG A 37 13.08 -3.73 9.89
C ARG A 37 11.94 -3.48 8.91
N LEU A 38 11.49 -2.23 8.77
CA LEU A 38 10.46 -1.85 7.79
C LEU A 38 11.03 -1.66 6.37
N GLY A 39 12.34 -1.51 6.24
CA GLY A 39 13.01 -1.36 4.95
C GLY A 39 14.41 -0.80 5.06
N ALA A 40 15.20 -0.97 4.02
CA ALA A 40 16.56 -0.46 3.95
C ALA A 40 16.60 1.08 3.87
N SER A 41 17.59 1.70 4.49
CA SER A 41 17.96 3.11 4.27
C SER A 41 18.94 3.23 3.11
N VAL A 42 19.31 4.45 2.73
CA VAL A 42 20.32 4.68 1.70
C VAL A 42 21.71 4.14 2.13
N GLN A 43 21.99 4.16 3.42
CA GLN A 43 23.28 3.77 4.00
C GLN A 43 23.25 2.33 4.53
N ASP A 44 22.11 1.87 5.06
CA ASP A 44 21.99 0.61 5.78
C ASP A 44 21.13 -0.41 5.05
N LYS A 45 21.48 -1.68 5.23
CA LYS A 45 20.69 -2.81 4.72
C LYS A 45 19.43 -3.01 5.56
N CYS A 46 18.39 -3.52 4.92
CA CYS A 46 17.17 -3.95 5.61
C CYS A 46 17.47 -5.10 6.58
N LEU A 47 17.03 -4.98 7.82
CA LEU A 47 17.22 -6.03 8.84
C LEU A 47 16.29 -7.25 8.61
N THR A 48 15.19 -7.08 7.88
CA THR A 48 14.24 -8.16 7.60
C THR A 48 14.67 -9.04 6.44
N CYS A 49 15.13 -8.46 5.32
CA CYS A 49 15.49 -9.21 4.11
C CYS A 49 16.98 -9.14 3.74
N GLY A 50 17.81 -8.39 4.47
CA GLY A 50 19.25 -8.22 4.20
C GLY A 50 19.57 -7.42 2.93
N SER A 51 18.57 -6.95 2.19
CA SER A 51 18.73 -6.26 0.92
C SER A 51 19.11 -4.80 1.10
N THR A 52 19.75 -4.23 0.08
CA THR A 52 20.06 -2.79 0.02
C THR A 52 18.82 -1.98 -0.36
N TYR A 53 18.87 -0.66 -0.20
CA TYR A 53 17.79 0.27 -0.54
C TYR A 53 17.20 0.08 -1.95
N ARG A 54 18.04 -0.26 -2.96
CA ARG A 54 17.57 -0.46 -4.35
C ARG A 54 16.79 -1.76 -4.55
N ASN A 55 17.00 -2.76 -3.71
CA ASN A 55 16.50 -4.11 -3.89
C ASN A 55 15.46 -4.50 -2.84
N CYS A 56 15.35 -3.74 -1.76
CA CYS A 56 14.34 -3.95 -0.74
C CYS A 56 13.00 -3.35 -1.18
N SER A 57 11.96 -4.15 -1.31
CA SER A 57 10.59 -3.71 -1.62
C SER A 57 9.90 -3.02 -0.44
N GLY A 58 10.52 -3.08 0.74
CA GLY A 58 9.92 -2.65 1.99
C GLY A 58 9.04 -3.73 2.63
N HIS A 59 8.88 -3.65 3.93
CA HIS A 59 8.11 -4.60 4.75
C HIS A 59 7.11 -3.84 5.59
N PHE A 60 5.89 -4.37 5.70
CA PHE A 60 4.86 -3.76 6.53
C PHE A 60 5.12 -4.07 8.00
N GLY A 61 4.96 -3.04 8.84
CA GLY A 61 4.83 -3.17 10.27
C GLY A 61 3.38 -3.02 10.70
N HIS A 62 3.14 -3.06 12.01
CA HIS A 62 1.85 -2.69 12.57
C HIS A 62 2.02 -1.86 13.85
N TYR A 63 1.01 -1.06 14.13
CA TYR A 63 0.82 -0.37 15.39
C TYR A 63 -0.40 -0.95 16.09
N ARG A 64 -0.30 -1.26 17.36
CA ARG A 64 -1.40 -1.77 18.17
C ARG A 64 -1.90 -0.65 19.09
N PHE A 65 -3.18 -0.34 19.03
CA PHE A 65 -3.78 0.63 19.94
C PHE A 65 -3.78 0.10 21.36
N SER A 66 -3.47 0.98 22.33
CA SER A 66 -3.12 0.55 23.70
C SER A 66 -4.34 0.03 24.47
N ASP A 67 -5.42 0.84 24.55
CA ASP A 67 -6.52 0.57 25.49
C ASP A 67 -7.91 0.60 24.82
N ILE A 68 -8.03 1.18 23.64
CA ILE A 68 -9.34 1.41 23.01
C ILE A 68 -9.26 1.14 21.52
N PRO A 69 -10.20 0.34 20.97
CA PRO A 69 -10.29 0.15 19.52
C PRO A 69 -10.79 1.42 18.83
N VAL A 70 -10.40 1.59 17.60
CA VAL A 70 -10.83 2.71 16.75
C VAL A 70 -11.81 2.24 15.68
N ILE A 71 -12.70 3.14 15.25
CA ILE A 71 -13.61 2.86 14.14
C ILE A 71 -12.85 3.06 12.82
N HIS A 72 -12.81 2.03 11.99
CA HIS A 72 -12.10 2.07 10.72
C HIS A 72 -12.78 3.05 9.74
N PRO A 73 -12.08 4.10 9.24
CA PRO A 73 -12.71 5.15 8.45
C PRO A 73 -13.36 4.70 7.14
N LEU A 74 -12.90 3.60 6.55
CA LEU A 74 -13.48 3.03 5.33
C LEU A 74 -14.73 2.18 5.60
N MET A 75 -14.96 1.74 6.84
CA MET A 75 -16.06 0.89 7.22
C MET A 75 -17.19 1.62 7.96
N VAL A 76 -17.17 2.94 7.99
CA VAL A 76 -18.17 3.75 8.71
C VAL A 76 -19.62 3.53 8.22
N SER A 77 -19.79 3.18 6.95
CA SER A 77 -21.13 2.85 6.40
C SER A 77 -21.67 1.54 6.96
N GLN A 78 -20.81 0.54 7.12
CA GLN A 78 -21.15 -0.74 7.75
C GLN A 78 -21.45 -0.53 9.24
N ALA A 79 -20.55 0.13 9.95
CA ALA A 79 -20.74 0.47 11.35
C ALA A 79 -22.08 1.18 11.62
N ARG A 80 -22.48 2.11 10.73
CA ARG A 80 -23.79 2.78 10.84
C ARG A 80 -24.96 1.82 10.68
N LYS A 81 -24.88 0.84 9.78
CA LYS A 81 -25.94 -0.17 9.58
C LYS A 81 -26.06 -1.06 10.81
N ASP A 82 -24.93 -1.58 11.29
CA ASP A 82 -24.87 -2.47 12.44
C ASP A 82 -25.38 -1.79 13.72
N LEU A 83 -24.94 -0.55 13.99
CA LEU A 83 -25.41 0.24 15.13
C LEU A 83 -26.93 0.47 15.10
N LYS A 84 -27.52 0.70 13.92
CA LYS A 84 -28.97 0.79 13.77
C LYS A 84 -29.67 -0.55 14.04
N GLN A 85 -29.14 -1.63 13.51
CA GLN A 85 -29.66 -2.98 13.70
C GLN A 85 -29.59 -3.41 15.17
N TRP A 86 -28.53 -3.04 15.87
CA TRP A 86 -28.32 -3.35 17.28
C TRP A 86 -29.12 -2.44 18.24
N GLY A 87 -29.90 -1.51 17.71
CA GLY A 87 -30.77 -0.67 18.53
C GLY A 87 -30.05 0.51 19.21
N PHE A 88 -28.94 0.99 18.67
CA PHE A 88 -28.27 2.17 19.21
C PHE A 88 -29.23 3.36 19.33
N SER A 89 -29.44 3.84 20.54
CA SER A 89 -30.45 4.87 20.86
C SER A 89 -30.08 6.28 20.37
N GLY A 90 -28.83 6.52 20.00
CA GLY A 90 -28.34 7.79 19.52
C GLY A 90 -28.69 8.06 18.06
N LYS A 91 -29.04 9.32 17.73
CA LYS A 91 -29.12 9.72 16.31
C LYS A 91 -27.72 9.71 15.71
N VAL A 92 -27.49 8.86 14.71
CA VAL A 92 -26.18 8.70 14.03
C VAL A 92 -26.28 9.16 12.59
N LYS A 93 -25.37 10.03 12.16
CA LYS A 93 -25.21 10.42 10.76
C LYS A 93 -23.79 10.16 10.26
N LEU A 94 -23.66 9.91 8.96
CA LEU A 94 -22.39 9.88 8.26
C LEU A 94 -22.07 11.32 7.79
N SER A 95 -20.94 11.84 8.19
CA SER A 95 -20.46 13.16 7.77
C SER A 95 -18.96 13.08 7.46
N GLN A 96 -18.57 13.46 6.24
CA GLN A 96 -17.17 13.54 5.79
C GLN A 96 -16.32 12.31 6.19
N ASN A 97 -16.84 11.10 5.92
CA ASN A 97 -16.18 9.82 6.24
C ASN A 97 -15.93 9.57 7.74
N SER A 98 -16.71 10.20 8.60
CA SER A 98 -16.77 9.92 10.03
C SER A 98 -18.21 9.68 10.48
N LEU A 99 -18.39 8.85 11.50
CA LEU A 99 -19.68 8.73 12.18
C LEU A 99 -19.81 9.83 13.23
N GLN A 100 -20.93 10.51 13.22
CA GLN A 100 -21.27 11.53 14.20
C GLN A 100 -22.53 11.13 14.96
N VAL A 101 -22.54 11.34 16.26
CA VAL A 101 -23.67 11.15 17.15
C VAL A 101 -24.19 12.49 17.64
N PHE A 102 -25.52 12.65 17.72
CA PHE A 102 -26.13 13.84 18.25
C PHE A 102 -26.19 13.77 19.78
N LYS A 103 -25.47 14.66 20.47
CA LYS A 103 -25.41 14.75 21.93
C LYS A 103 -25.40 16.21 22.39
N HIS A 104 -26.21 16.53 23.39
CA HIS A 104 -26.30 17.87 24.01
C HIS A 104 -26.47 19.02 22.98
N GLY A 105 -27.38 18.83 22.00
CA GLY A 105 -27.64 19.85 20.99
C GLY A 105 -26.72 19.85 19.78
N ASP A 106 -25.55 19.16 19.82
CA ASP A 106 -24.54 19.18 18.79
C ASP A 106 -24.20 17.81 18.21
N TRP A 107 -23.66 17.80 16.99
CA TRP A 107 -23.12 16.62 16.35
C TRP A 107 -21.64 16.46 16.70
N LYS A 108 -21.32 15.34 17.39
CA LYS A 108 -19.94 15.00 17.83
C LYS A 108 -19.48 13.71 17.14
N ILE A 109 -18.16 13.57 16.94
CA ILE A 109 -17.59 12.34 16.37
C ILE A 109 -17.88 11.20 17.32
N LEU A 110 -18.39 10.10 16.75
CA LEU A 110 -18.64 8.85 17.46
C LEU A 110 -17.31 8.17 17.80
N THR A 111 -17.14 7.76 19.03
CA THR A 111 -15.97 7.04 19.53
C THR A 111 -16.38 5.72 20.17
N PHE A 112 -15.41 4.86 20.49
CA PHE A 112 -15.67 3.62 21.21
C PHE A 112 -16.46 3.84 22.51
N TYR A 113 -16.15 4.87 23.27
CA TYR A 113 -16.88 5.20 24.50
C TYR A 113 -18.38 5.45 24.31
N ASP A 114 -18.82 5.78 23.10
CA ASP A 114 -20.24 6.01 22.80
C ASP A 114 -21.01 4.71 22.56
N ILE A 115 -20.28 3.68 22.10
CA ILE A 115 -20.85 2.39 21.71
C ILE A 115 -20.56 1.30 22.74
N GLN A 116 -19.60 1.50 23.63
CA GLN A 116 -19.20 0.54 24.66
C GLN A 116 -20.40 0.02 25.50
N PRO A 117 -21.30 0.88 26.00
CA PRO A 117 -22.45 0.39 26.79
C PRO A 117 -23.37 -0.56 25.99
N LEU A 118 -23.54 -0.27 24.69
CA LEU A 118 -24.34 -1.15 23.81
C LEU A 118 -23.65 -2.49 23.58
N LEU A 119 -22.32 -2.50 23.41
CA LEU A 119 -21.55 -3.73 23.23
C LEU A 119 -21.58 -4.59 24.51
N GLU A 120 -21.49 -3.98 25.67
CA GLU A 120 -21.61 -4.66 26.96
C GLU A 120 -23.01 -5.27 27.12
N GLU A 121 -24.09 -4.55 26.75
CA GLU A 121 -25.47 -5.07 26.76
C GLU A 121 -25.65 -6.25 25.80
N LEU A 122 -25.07 -6.18 24.59
CA LEU A 122 -25.14 -7.28 23.62
C LEU A 122 -24.36 -8.50 24.08
N ALA A 123 -23.18 -8.30 24.69
CA ALA A 123 -22.41 -9.38 25.29
C ALA A 123 -23.15 -10.08 26.42
N GLY A 124 -23.86 -9.33 27.30
CA GLY A 124 -24.68 -9.89 28.38
C GLY A 124 -25.88 -10.70 27.89
N LYS A 125 -26.49 -10.29 26.77
CA LYS A 125 -27.62 -11.04 26.18
C LYS A 125 -27.22 -12.36 25.51
N GLY A 126 -25.92 -12.51 25.14
CA GLY A 126 -25.41 -13.74 24.54
C GLY A 126 -25.20 -14.90 25.52
N THR A 127 -25.26 -14.66 26.84
CA THR A 127 -25.03 -15.66 27.88
C THR A 127 -26.33 -16.31 28.40
N ASP A 128 -27.50 -15.74 28.10
CA ASP A 128 -28.82 -16.24 28.59
C ASP A 128 -29.57 -17.14 27.59
N GLY A 129 -28.94 -17.48 26.47
CA GLY A 129 -29.50 -18.40 25.48
C GLY A 129 -29.32 -19.88 25.90
N ASN A 130 -30.13 -20.40 26.78
CA ASN A 130 -30.35 -21.82 26.98
C ASN A 130 -30.83 -22.47 25.67
N GLY A 131 -29.91 -23.04 24.92
CA GLY A 131 -30.18 -23.97 23.83
C GLY A 131 -29.81 -25.38 24.31
N GLU A 132 -30.79 -26.15 24.76
CA GLU A 132 -30.65 -27.60 24.90
C GLU A 132 -30.34 -28.21 23.52
N GLY A 133 -29.12 -28.61 23.31
CA GLY A 133 -28.67 -29.31 22.13
C GLY A 133 -27.69 -30.40 22.54
N ASN A 134 -28.21 -31.64 22.67
CA ASN A 134 -27.42 -32.86 22.85
C ASN A 134 -26.42 -33.01 21.72
N GLY A 135 -25.17 -33.08 22.06
CA GLY A 135 -24.07 -33.41 21.16
C GLY A 135 -22.81 -33.77 21.94
N GLU A 136 -22.60 -35.04 22.17
CA GLU A 136 -21.39 -35.60 22.76
C GLU A 136 -20.21 -35.36 21.82
N GLY A 137 -19.16 -34.67 22.28
CA GLY A 137 -17.92 -34.48 21.58
C GLY A 137 -16.79 -34.21 22.56
N ASN A 138 -16.01 -35.23 22.90
CA ASN A 138 -14.80 -35.16 23.71
C ASN A 138 -13.74 -34.26 23.05
N GLY A 139 -13.25 -33.27 23.78
CA GLY A 139 -12.12 -32.46 23.39
C GLY A 139 -11.63 -31.65 24.57
N GLU A 140 -10.67 -32.17 25.32
CA GLU A 140 -9.96 -31.45 26.38
C GLU A 140 -9.13 -30.31 25.77
N GLY A 141 -9.42 -29.08 26.11
CA GLY A 141 -8.63 -27.91 25.77
C GLY A 141 -8.74 -26.86 26.86
N ASN A 142 -7.79 -26.89 27.79
CA ASN A 142 -7.60 -25.87 28.81
C ASN A 142 -7.30 -24.51 28.17
N GLY A 143 -8.17 -23.53 28.37
CA GLY A 143 -7.98 -22.16 27.96
C GLY A 143 -8.96 -21.25 28.69
N GLU A 144 -8.61 -20.84 29.90
CA GLU A 144 -9.26 -19.72 30.58
C GLU A 144 -8.97 -18.44 29.80
N GLY A 145 -9.92 -17.99 29.01
CA GLY A 145 -9.89 -16.71 28.31
C GLY A 145 -11.19 -15.97 28.52
N ASN A 146 -11.09 -14.85 29.24
CA ASN A 146 -12.18 -13.91 29.53
C ASN A 146 -13.08 -13.69 28.30
N GLY A 147 -14.37 -14.01 28.41
CA GLY A 147 -15.37 -13.91 27.35
C GLY A 147 -15.59 -12.50 26.78
N GLU A 148 -15.20 -11.45 27.52
CA GLU A 148 -15.34 -10.06 27.10
C GLU A 148 -14.44 -9.67 25.92
N GLY A 149 -13.27 -10.31 25.77
CA GLY A 149 -12.33 -10.02 24.66
C GLY A 149 -12.75 -10.63 23.31
N LYS A 150 -13.51 -11.72 23.29
CA LYS A 150 -13.84 -12.44 22.04
C LYS A 150 -14.81 -11.68 21.15
N MET A 151 -15.84 -11.04 21.72
CA MET A 151 -16.87 -10.36 20.93
C MET A 151 -16.36 -9.07 20.27
N GLN A 152 -15.44 -8.36 20.91
CA GLN A 152 -14.87 -7.11 20.37
C GLN A 152 -13.90 -7.36 19.20
N HIS A 153 -13.25 -8.52 19.11
CA HIS A 153 -12.38 -8.89 18.00
C HIS A 153 -13.12 -9.30 16.73
N GLU A 154 -14.40 -9.66 16.82
CA GLU A 154 -15.21 -10.12 15.69
C GLU A 154 -15.90 -8.97 14.92
N ILE A 155 -15.94 -7.76 15.49
CA ILE A 155 -16.59 -6.62 14.86
C ILE A 155 -15.66 -6.01 13.80
N ALA A 156 -15.93 -6.31 12.55
CA ALA A 156 -15.06 -5.98 11.41
C ALA A 156 -14.70 -4.48 11.28
N TRP A 157 -15.49 -3.56 11.78
CA TRP A 157 -15.23 -2.11 11.72
C TRP A 157 -14.56 -1.52 12.96
N LEU A 158 -14.41 -2.30 14.05
CA LEU A 158 -13.56 -1.96 15.19
C LEU A 158 -12.16 -2.53 14.96
N ARG A 159 -11.13 -1.73 15.17
CA ARG A 159 -9.73 -2.09 14.93
C ARG A 159 -8.87 -1.84 16.15
N TRP A 160 -8.11 -2.86 16.52
CA TRP A 160 -7.09 -2.83 17.55
C TRP A 160 -5.69 -2.69 16.95
N ALA A 161 -5.53 -2.95 15.67
CA ALA A 161 -4.27 -2.86 14.96
C ALA A 161 -4.40 -2.03 13.68
N MET A 162 -3.36 -1.31 13.35
CA MET A 162 -3.23 -0.52 12.12
C MET A 162 -1.96 -0.92 11.37
N PRO A 163 -2.03 -1.20 10.04
CA PRO A 163 -0.84 -1.49 9.26
C PRO A 163 0.01 -0.22 9.08
N ILE A 164 1.31 -0.37 9.27
CA ILE A 164 2.29 0.69 9.02
C ILE A 164 3.01 0.41 7.71
N SER A 165 2.87 1.32 6.76
CA SER A 165 3.54 1.22 5.46
C SER A 165 5.05 1.39 5.58
N PRO A 166 5.86 0.67 4.77
CA PRO A 166 7.31 0.81 4.78
C PRO A 166 7.80 2.19 4.35
N PRO A 167 9.02 2.60 4.74
CA PRO A 167 9.60 3.90 4.37
C PRO A 167 9.70 4.14 2.85
N CYS A 168 9.86 3.09 2.03
CA CYS A 168 9.91 3.22 0.57
C CYS A 168 8.60 3.76 -0.04
N LEU A 169 7.44 3.55 0.60
CA LEU A 169 6.15 4.12 0.19
C LEU A 169 5.91 5.55 0.73
N ARG A 170 6.71 6.00 1.68
CA ARG A 170 6.66 7.33 2.31
C ARG A 170 8.06 7.92 2.47
N PRO A 171 8.79 8.09 1.35
CA PRO A 171 10.19 8.50 1.39
C PRO A 171 10.35 9.87 2.05
N THR A 172 11.43 10.02 2.81
CA THR A 172 11.89 11.31 3.32
C THR A 172 12.66 12.04 2.23
N CYS A 173 12.48 13.34 2.15
CA CYS A 173 13.22 14.21 1.24
C CYS A 173 14.19 15.08 2.03
N TYR A 174 15.42 15.20 1.55
CA TYR A 174 16.39 16.14 2.08
C TYR A 174 16.48 17.37 1.17
N SER A 175 16.31 18.54 1.75
CA SER A 175 16.57 19.83 1.07
C SER A 175 17.70 20.53 1.78
N PRO A 176 18.73 21.03 1.06
CA PRO A 176 19.83 21.79 1.67
C PRO A 176 19.37 22.98 2.51
N GLU A 177 18.28 23.64 2.09
CA GLU A 177 17.73 24.83 2.75
C GLU A 177 16.84 24.51 3.97
N ARG A 178 16.08 23.39 3.91
CA ARG A 178 15.05 23.05 4.91
C ARG A 178 15.38 21.83 5.74
N GLY A 179 16.50 21.14 5.44
CA GLY A 179 16.89 19.91 6.11
C GLY A 179 16.01 18.72 5.71
N LEU A 180 15.84 17.78 6.63
CA LEU A 180 15.07 16.57 6.44
C LEU A 180 13.57 16.85 6.51
N SER A 181 12.85 16.56 5.43
CA SER A 181 11.40 16.68 5.34
C SER A 181 10.77 15.28 5.27
N TYR A 182 9.87 14.99 6.20
CA TYR A 182 9.12 13.73 6.22
C TYR A 182 7.92 13.79 5.29
N ASN A 183 7.53 12.63 4.78
CA ASN A 183 6.33 12.47 3.97
C ASN A 183 5.07 12.74 4.80
N ASP A 184 4.02 13.27 4.17
CA ASP A 184 2.73 13.59 4.80
C ASP A 184 2.13 12.40 5.57
N ILE A 185 2.22 11.19 5.02
CA ILE A 185 1.75 9.97 5.70
C ILE A 185 2.55 9.71 6.98
N THR A 186 3.86 9.96 6.99
CA THR A 186 4.67 9.82 8.20
C THR A 186 4.21 10.80 9.28
N HIS A 187 3.91 12.04 8.92
CA HIS A 187 3.35 13.02 9.86
C HIS A 187 1.99 12.60 10.41
N ARG A 188 1.12 12.04 9.55
CA ARG A 188 -0.20 11.51 9.97
C ARG A 188 -0.05 10.33 10.93
N LEU A 189 0.81 9.37 10.61
CA LEU A 189 1.09 8.21 11.46
C LEU A 189 1.68 8.65 12.82
N SER A 190 2.65 9.57 12.82
CA SER A 190 3.21 10.14 14.05
C SER A 190 2.15 10.82 14.91
N SER A 191 1.19 11.52 14.29
CA SER A 191 0.08 12.15 15.00
C SER A 191 -0.83 11.11 15.68
N ILE A 192 -1.14 10.02 14.99
CA ILE A 192 -1.97 8.92 15.53
C ILE A 192 -1.27 8.30 16.76
N ILE A 193 0.00 7.93 16.63
CA ILE A 193 0.78 7.33 17.74
C ILE A 193 0.83 8.27 18.94
N ARG A 194 1.08 9.57 18.72
CA ARG A 194 1.11 10.56 19.81
C ARG A 194 -0.24 10.71 20.51
N MET A 195 -1.34 10.68 19.75
CA MET A 195 -2.69 10.79 20.34
C MET A 195 -3.07 9.56 21.13
N ASP A 196 -2.72 8.37 20.67
CA ASP A 196 -2.96 7.11 21.38
C ASP A 196 -2.16 7.06 22.70
N LYS A 197 -0.88 7.43 22.67
CA LYS A 197 -0.06 7.53 23.88
C LYS A 197 -0.56 8.57 24.87
N ALA A 198 -1.03 9.72 24.37
CA ALA A 198 -1.62 10.73 25.24
C ALA A 198 -2.90 10.21 25.90
N LEU A 199 -3.69 9.41 25.18
CA LEU A 199 -4.86 8.73 25.74
C LEU A 199 -4.47 7.71 26.80
N GLU A 200 -3.50 6.82 26.51
CA GLU A 200 -2.96 5.83 27.46
C GLU A 200 -2.44 6.51 28.73
N GLN A 201 -1.67 7.59 28.58
CA GLN A 201 -1.15 8.34 29.72
C GLN A 201 -2.29 8.98 30.56
N SER A 202 -3.29 9.54 29.90
CA SER A 202 -4.46 10.13 30.58
C SER A 202 -5.25 9.06 31.35
N LEU A 203 -5.40 7.85 30.80
CA LEU A 203 -6.06 6.72 31.47
C LEU A 203 -5.29 6.26 32.71
N ARG A 204 -3.96 6.22 32.62
CA ARG A 204 -3.09 5.83 33.76
C ARG A 204 -3.08 6.88 34.89
N MET A 205 -3.07 8.17 34.54
CA MET A 205 -2.96 9.26 35.52
C MET A 205 -4.28 9.60 36.19
N ASN A 206 -5.39 9.57 35.47
CA ASN A 206 -6.70 10.05 35.91
C ASN A 206 -7.85 9.11 35.46
N ALA A 207 -7.86 7.87 35.92
CA ALA A 207 -8.84 6.86 35.50
C ALA A 207 -10.33 7.30 35.61
N GLN A 208 -10.64 8.26 36.49
CA GLN A 208 -12.00 8.76 36.69
C GLN A 208 -12.44 9.89 35.74
N ASN A 209 -11.50 10.52 35.01
CA ASN A 209 -11.82 11.68 34.16
C ASN A 209 -12.30 11.27 32.75
N LYS A 210 -13.50 10.66 32.67
CA LYS A 210 -14.13 10.21 31.41
C LYS A 210 -14.24 11.31 30.35
N THR A 211 -14.35 12.58 30.73
CA THR A 211 -14.47 13.71 29.80
C THR A 211 -13.15 13.96 29.04
N GLU A 212 -12.04 13.86 29.74
CA GLU A 212 -10.71 14.05 29.12
C GLU A 212 -10.35 12.86 28.23
N HIS A 213 -10.57 11.63 28.68
CA HIS A 213 -10.37 10.42 27.88
C HIS A 213 -11.14 10.47 26.56
N ARG A 214 -12.43 10.90 26.63
CA ARG A 214 -13.24 11.09 25.44
C ARG A 214 -12.66 12.14 24.48
N ARG A 215 -12.08 13.25 24.97
CA ARG A 215 -11.44 14.26 24.13
C ARG A 215 -10.23 13.69 23.38
N TYR A 216 -9.39 12.85 24.01
CA TYR A 216 -8.28 12.18 23.34
C TYR A 216 -8.79 11.13 22.35
N ALA A 217 -9.79 10.34 22.70
CA ALA A 217 -10.39 9.36 21.77
C ALA A 217 -10.98 10.04 20.51
N VAL A 218 -11.64 11.19 20.65
CA VAL A 218 -12.13 11.97 19.50
C VAL A 218 -10.97 12.47 18.65
N ARG A 219 -9.87 12.95 19.23
CA ARG A 219 -8.68 13.39 18.50
C ARG A 219 -8.00 12.24 17.79
N LEU A 220 -7.89 11.07 18.44
CA LEU A 220 -7.35 9.85 17.85
C LEU A 220 -8.18 9.43 16.63
N GLN A 221 -9.51 9.33 16.80
CA GLN A 221 -10.43 8.98 15.70
C GLN A 221 -10.37 9.99 14.55
N LEU A 222 -10.26 11.28 14.85
CA LEU A 222 -10.07 12.32 13.84
C LEU A 222 -8.74 12.15 13.10
N SER A 223 -7.63 11.96 13.81
CA SER A 223 -6.31 11.76 13.21
C SER A 223 -6.28 10.54 12.29
N LEU A 224 -6.94 9.45 12.69
CA LEU A 224 -7.10 8.26 11.86
C LEU A 224 -7.95 8.57 10.60
N THR A 225 -9.05 9.29 10.75
CA THR A 225 -9.89 9.69 9.60
C THR A 225 -9.11 10.56 8.61
N LEU A 226 -8.28 11.50 9.11
CA LEU A 226 -7.43 12.37 8.30
C LEU A 226 -6.30 11.63 7.59
N LEU A 227 -5.86 10.48 8.08
CA LEU A 227 -4.93 9.62 7.36
C LEU A 227 -5.54 9.10 6.06
N PHE A 228 -6.82 8.70 6.09
CA PHE A 228 -7.52 8.14 4.93
C PHE A 228 -8.14 9.21 4.04
N PHE A 229 -8.73 10.26 4.61
CA PHE A 229 -9.50 11.26 3.89
C PHE A 229 -9.23 12.68 4.40
N LEU A 230 -9.16 13.62 3.47
CA LEU A 230 -9.21 15.05 3.82
C LEU A 230 -10.66 15.56 3.83
N PRO A 231 -10.99 16.50 4.72
CA PRO A 231 -12.26 17.21 4.67
C PRO A 231 -12.40 18.01 3.37
N ALA A 232 -13.65 18.27 2.96
CA ALA A 232 -13.93 19.09 1.80
C ALA A 232 -13.39 20.52 2.03
N GLY A 233 -12.69 21.09 1.03
CA GLY A 233 -12.07 22.43 1.12
C GLY A 233 -10.64 22.45 1.65
N ALA A 234 -10.16 21.39 2.29
CA ALA A 234 -8.79 21.33 2.85
C ALA A 234 -7.67 21.43 1.80
N ARG A 235 -7.96 21.22 0.53
CA ARG A 235 -6.98 21.34 -0.57
C ARG A 235 -6.54 22.78 -0.86
N GLU A 236 -7.30 23.77 -0.42
CA GLU A 236 -6.96 25.19 -0.57
C GLU A 236 -5.95 25.64 0.48
N SER A 237 -5.92 24.97 1.64
CA SER A 237 -4.88 25.11 2.64
C SER A 237 -3.76 24.11 2.37
N ARG A 238 -2.50 24.49 2.66
CA ARG A 238 -1.31 23.60 2.54
C ARG A 238 -1.37 22.42 3.53
N GLU A 239 -2.49 21.73 3.58
CA GLU A 239 -2.67 20.59 4.46
C GLU A 239 -1.99 19.33 3.91
N LEU A 240 -1.58 18.47 4.84
CA LEU A 240 -0.94 17.20 4.53
C LEU A 240 -1.89 16.30 3.72
N SER A 241 -1.40 15.70 2.64
CA SER A 241 -2.17 14.78 1.79
C SER A 241 -2.65 13.54 2.56
N SER A 242 -3.77 12.96 2.11
CA SER A 242 -4.32 11.72 2.65
C SER A 242 -4.02 10.52 1.74
N ILE A 243 -4.29 9.30 2.23
CA ILE A 243 -4.18 8.08 1.40
C ILE A 243 -5.13 8.17 0.19
N ALA A 244 -6.38 8.62 0.38
CA ALA A 244 -7.36 8.76 -0.71
C ALA A 244 -6.90 9.72 -1.81
N ASP A 245 -6.16 10.77 -1.47
CA ASP A 245 -5.65 11.72 -2.46
C ASP A 245 -4.61 11.12 -3.39
N ARG A 246 -3.87 10.11 -2.92
CA ARG A 246 -2.91 9.36 -3.75
C ARG A 246 -3.58 8.49 -4.81
N PHE A 247 -4.85 8.13 -4.62
CA PHE A 247 -5.61 7.33 -5.58
C PHE A 247 -6.47 8.16 -6.53
N LYS A 248 -6.91 9.37 -6.10
CA LYS A 248 -7.81 10.24 -6.85
C LYS A 248 -7.10 11.08 -7.91
N GLY A 249 -7.88 11.49 -8.91
CA GLY A 249 -7.48 12.47 -9.92
C GLY A 249 -6.63 11.90 -11.06
N LYS A 250 -6.16 12.81 -11.93
CA LYS A 250 -5.37 12.46 -13.14
C LYS A 250 -4.00 11.90 -12.78
N GLU A 251 -3.39 12.39 -11.71
CA GLU A 251 -2.07 12.00 -11.21
C GLU A 251 -2.15 10.86 -10.16
N GLY A 252 -3.38 10.44 -9.84
CA GLY A 252 -3.61 9.37 -8.88
C GLY A 252 -3.18 7.99 -9.40
N ARG A 253 -2.87 7.08 -8.48
CA ARG A 253 -2.38 5.72 -8.78
C ARG A 253 -3.31 4.95 -9.70
N MET A 254 -4.63 5.13 -9.58
CA MET A 254 -5.60 4.44 -10.44
C MET A 254 -5.40 4.81 -11.90
N ARG A 255 -5.38 6.11 -12.24
CA ARG A 255 -5.30 6.58 -13.63
C ARG A 255 -3.87 6.57 -14.17
N GLN A 256 -2.88 6.96 -13.38
CA GLN A 256 -1.50 7.14 -13.85
C GLN A 256 -0.69 5.84 -13.85
N THR A 257 -0.97 4.91 -12.93
CA THR A 257 -0.13 3.72 -12.73
C THR A 257 -0.82 2.41 -13.09
N LEU A 258 -2.13 2.27 -12.80
CA LEU A 258 -2.87 1.04 -13.05
C LEU A 258 -3.52 1.02 -14.43
N LEU A 259 -4.23 2.08 -14.82
CA LEU A 259 -4.88 2.18 -16.13
C LEU A 259 -3.91 2.55 -17.26
N GLY A 260 -2.79 3.16 -16.93
CA GLY A 260 -1.74 3.51 -17.88
C GLY A 260 -0.37 3.33 -17.24
N LYS A 261 0.57 2.78 -18.00
CA LYS A 261 1.97 2.59 -17.58
C LYS A 261 2.91 3.19 -18.62
N ARG A 262 4.04 3.71 -18.16
CA ARG A 262 5.13 4.10 -19.05
C ARG A 262 5.96 2.87 -19.38
N LEU A 263 6.26 2.71 -20.66
CA LEU A 263 7.11 1.62 -21.15
C LEU A 263 8.56 2.10 -21.26
N THR A 264 9.47 1.19 -20.97
CA THR A 264 10.90 1.32 -21.31
C THR A 264 11.13 0.78 -22.72
N PHE A 265 12.29 1.08 -23.30
CA PHE A 265 12.68 0.64 -24.66
C PHE A 265 11.68 1.13 -25.73
N SER A 266 11.24 2.36 -25.61
CA SER A 266 10.32 3.02 -26.57
C SER A 266 10.89 4.36 -27.02
N ALA A 267 10.51 4.79 -28.20
CA ALA A 267 10.80 6.10 -28.76
C ALA A 267 9.55 6.71 -29.36
N ARG A 268 9.58 8.02 -29.58
CA ARG A 268 8.53 8.77 -30.26
C ARG A 268 9.12 9.77 -31.22
N THR A 269 8.67 9.76 -32.45
CA THR A 269 9.11 10.69 -33.48
C THR A 269 7.95 10.99 -34.45
N VAL A 270 8.17 11.95 -35.33
CA VAL A 270 7.25 12.28 -36.42
C VAL A 270 7.28 11.16 -37.46
N ILE A 271 6.12 10.83 -38.04
CA ILE A 271 5.97 9.84 -39.09
C ILE A 271 5.93 10.56 -40.44
N THR A 272 6.73 10.10 -41.39
CA THR A 272 6.69 10.53 -42.82
C THR A 272 6.50 9.31 -43.71
N GLY A 273 5.91 9.50 -44.87
CA GLY A 273 5.82 8.46 -45.89
C GLY A 273 7.17 8.29 -46.60
N ASP A 274 7.57 7.04 -46.88
CA ASP A 274 8.72 6.70 -47.69
C ASP A 274 8.29 5.65 -48.75
N PRO A 275 8.29 6.02 -50.04
CA PRO A 275 7.90 5.12 -51.11
C PRO A 275 8.86 3.98 -51.37
N CYS A 276 10.09 4.06 -50.85
CA CYS A 276 11.12 3.04 -51.00
C CYS A 276 10.98 1.86 -50.05
N LEU A 277 10.17 2.02 -48.96
CA LEU A 277 9.93 0.98 -47.99
C LEU A 277 8.77 0.08 -48.37
N ARG A 278 8.86 -1.20 -48.04
CA ARG A 278 7.74 -2.14 -48.16
C ARG A 278 6.71 -1.86 -47.08
N LEU A 279 5.49 -2.38 -47.26
CA LEU A 279 4.39 -2.23 -46.30
C LEU A 279 4.69 -2.82 -44.91
N GLU A 280 5.59 -3.78 -44.86
CA GLU A 280 6.01 -4.47 -43.64
C GLU A 280 7.28 -3.87 -43.02
N GLU A 281 7.86 -2.84 -43.64
CA GLU A 281 9.10 -2.23 -43.19
C GLU A 281 8.87 -0.87 -42.54
N LEU A 282 9.65 -0.58 -41.52
CA LEU A 282 9.68 0.68 -40.82
C LEU A 282 11.08 1.26 -40.82
N GLY A 283 11.23 2.45 -41.38
CA GLY A 283 12.48 3.22 -41.27
C GLY A 283 12.59 3.84 -39.89
N VAL A 284 13.65 3.46 -39.15
CA VAL A 284 13.92 3.98 -37.81
C VAL A 284 15.09 4.94 -37.87
N PRO A 285 15.01 6.18 -37.32
CA PRO A 285 16.14 7.09 -37.27
C PRO A 285 17.35 6.48 -36.56
N ILE A 286 18.55 6.69 -37.09
CA ILE A 286 19.82 6.14 -36.54
C ILE A 286 19.96 6.49 -35.05
N GLU A 287 19.70 7.73 -34.68
CA GLU A 287 19.78 8.16 -33.28
C GLU A 287 18.89 7.37 -32.34
N VAL A 288 17.71 6.93 -32.80
CA VAL A 288 16.78 6.08 -32.06
C VAL A 288 17.32 4.66 -31.97
N ALA A 289 17.84 4.11 -33.10
CA ALA A 289 18.38 2.76 -33.16
C ALA A 289 19.62 2.58 -32.27
N GLU A 290 20.46 3.60 -32.15
CA GLU A 290 21.63 3.58 -31.25
C GLU A 290 21.25 3.66 -29.76
N LYS A 291 20.14 4.36 -29.44
CA LYS A 291 19.71 4.56 -28.06
C LYS A 291 18.87 3.41 -27.55
N LEU A 292 17.96 2.90 -28.37
CA LEU A 292 17.09 1.79 -28.00
C LEU A 292 17.86 0.47 -28.03
N THR A 293 17.52 -0.38 -27.07
CA THR A 293 18.15 -1.69 -26.95
C THR A 293 17.08 -2.75 -26.65
N LYS A 294 17.32 -3.95 -27.17
CA LYS A 294 16.53 -5.14 -26.85
C LYS A 294 17.25 -5.94 -25.78
N PRO A 295 16.64 -6.16 -24.59
CA PRO A 295 17.22 -7.04 -23.57
C PRO A 295 17.12 -8.50 -24.02
N VAL A 296 18.27 -9.18 -24.11
CA VAL A 296 18.37 -10.61 -24.47
C VAL A 296 19.12 -11.33 -23.35
N ARG A 297 18.50 -12.38 -22.80
CA ARG A 297 19.14 -13.21 -21.79
C ARG A 297 20.13 -14.19 -22.43
N VAL A 298 21.33 -14.27 -21.88
CA VAL A 298 22.36 -15.20 -22.31
C VAL A 298 21.99 -16.61 -21.88
N ALA A 299 21.88 -17.49 -22.86
CA ALA A 299 21.65 -18.91 -22.69
C ALA A 299 22.61 -19.67 -23.62
N ASP A 300 22.77 -20.98 -23.42
CA ASP A 300 23.76 -21.78 -24.15
C ASP A 300 23.54 -21.77 -25.68
N TYR A 301 22.26 -21.73 -26.13
CA TYR A 301 21.89 -21.70 -27.54
C TYR A 301 22.24 -20.37 -28.26
N ASN A 302 22.34 -19.25 -27.56
CA ASN A 302 22.59 -17.93 -28.15
C ASN A 302 23.94 -17.33 -27.72
N PHE A 303 24.72 -18.07 -26.97
CA PHE A 303 25.97 -17.59 -26.37
C PHE A 303 26.97 -17.09 -27.42
N SER A 304 27.27 -17.89 -28.45
CA SER A 304 28.21 -17.54 -29.52
C SER A 304 27.74 -16.28 -30.27
N TYR A 305 26.45 -16.22 -30.63
CA TYR A 305 25.87 -15.07 -31.30
C TYR A 305 26.03 -13.78 -30.48
N LEU A 306 25.69 -13.83 -29.20
CA LEU A 306 25.80 -12.65 -28.31
C LEU A 306 27.25 -12.27 -28.05
N GLN A 307 28.18 -13.23 -28.07
CA GLN A 307 29.61 -12.95 -27.95
C GLN A 307 30.15 -12.21 -29.19
N ASP A 308 29.70 -12.60 -30.39
CA ASP A 308 30.06 -11.90 -31.64
C ASP A 308 29.44 -10.49 -31.70
N LEU A 309 28.21 -10.30 -31.26
CA LEU A 309 27.60 -8.98 -31.12
C LEU A 309 28.36 -8.10 -30.11
N LEU A 310 28.86 -8.67 -29.04
CA LEU A 310 29.67 -7.95 -28.07
C LEU A 310 31.01 -7.48 -28.68
N ARG A 311 31.69 -8.33 -29.46
CA ARG A 311 32.93 -8.01 -30.18
C ARG A 311 32.71 -6.90 -31.21
N ASN A 312 31.55 -6.86 -31.85
CA ASN A 312 31.18 -5.87 -32.87
C ASN A 312 30.57 -4.58 -32.28
N ASN A 313 30.65 -4.35 -30.95
CA ASN A 313 30.09 -3.19 -30.26
C ASN A 313 28.57 -2.99 -30.43
N GLN A 314 27.84 -4.07 -30.72
CA GLN A 314 26.39 -4.06 -30.87
C GLN A 314 25.65 -4.25 -29.53
N VAL A 315 26.37 -4.55 -28.45
CA VAL A 315 25.83 -4.64 -27.09
C VAL A 315 26.17 -3.36 -26.34
N LYS A 316 25.16 -2.66 -25.84
CA LYS A 316 25.31 -1.41 -25.11
C LYS A 316 25.63 -1.61 -23.63
N ILE A 317 24.99 -2.55 -22.99
CA ILE A 317 25.11 -2.83 -21.54
C ILE A 317 24.95 -4.32 -21.32
N VAL A 318 25.73 -4.88 -20.42
CA VAL A 318 25.54 -6.23 -19.87
C VAL A 318 25.13 -6.11 -18.42
N VAL A 319 24.05 -6.75 -18.03
CA VAL A 319 23.55 -6.78 -16.66
C VAL A 319 23.79 -8.17 -16.05
N ARG A 320 24.51 -8.21 -14.94
CA ARG A 320 24.81 -9.41 -14.15
C ARG A 320 24.51 -9.13 -12.69
N ASN A 321 23.67 -9.94 -12.05
CA ASN A 321 23.31 -9.77 -10.64
C ASN A 321 22.89 -8.33 -10.32
N GLN A 322 22.06 -7.74 -11.18
CA GLN A 322 21.55 -6.35 -11.09
C GLN A 322 22.64 -5.25 -11.26
N MET A 323 23.92 -5.61 -11.40
CA MET A 323 24.97 -4.66 -11.74
C MET A 323 25.05 -4.49 -13.25
N ARG A 324 25.25 -3.24 -13.69
CA ARG A 324 25.38 -2.85 -15.10
C ARG A 324 26.83 -2.69 -15.45
N PHE A 325 27.26 -3.35 -16.51
CA PHE A 325 28.60 -3.29 -17.06
C PHE A 325 28.51 -2.71 -18.47
N ASP A 326 29.30 -1.69 -18.73
CA ASP A 326 29.42 -1.10 -20.05
C ASP A 326 30.62 -1.72 -20.78
N PRO A 327 30.41 -2.38 -21.95
CA PRO A 327 31.48 -3.01 -22.71
C PRO A 327 32.53 -2.04 -23.26
N LEU A 328 32.16 -0.76 -23.44
CA LEU A 328 33.10 0.26 -23.91
C LEU A 328 34.27 0.53 -22.93
N TYR A 329 34.01 0.35 -21.63
CA TYR A 329 34.97 0.67 -20.59
C TYR A 329 35.63 -0.56 -19.94
N ARG A 330 35.13 -1.77 -20.22
CA ARG A 330 35.63 -3.01 -19.60
C ARG A 330 35.49 -4.20 -20.54
N VAL A 331 36.52 -5.05 -20.54
CA VAL A 331 36.43 -6.37 -21.18
C VAL A 331 35.47 -7.22 -20.39
N ILE A 332 34.39 -7.67 -21.02
CA ILE A 332 33.34 -8.45 -20.40
C ILE A 332 33.32 -9.85 -21.01
N HIS A 333 33.52 -10.87 -20.18
CA HIS A 333 33.23 -12.25 -20.53
C HIS A 333 31.77 -12.58 -20.16
N LEU A 334 30.98 -12.92 -21.16
CA LEU A 334 29.56 -13.32 -20.94
C LEU A 334 29.48 -14.60 -20.10
N LYS A 335 28.44 -14.67 -19.29
CA LYS A 335 28.06 -15.87 -18.53
C LYS A 335 26.60 -16.20 -18.78
N THR A 336 26.26 -17.47 -18.78
CA THR A 336 24.86 -17.92 -18.84
C THR A 336 24.05 -17.27 -17.71
N GLY A 337 22.93 -16.66 -18.06
CA GLY A 337 22.09 -15.91 -17.14
C GLY A 337 22.29 -14.37 -17.15
N ASP A 338 23.35 -13.85 -17.76
CA ASP A 338 23.51 -12.42 -18.00
C ASP A 338 22.41 -11.89 -18.92
N VAL A 339 22.11 -10.60 -18.86
CA VAL A 339 21.20 -9.94 -19.78
C VAL A 339 21.97 -8.91 -20.60
N CYS A 340 22.06 -9.15 -21.91
CA CYS A 340 22.68 -8.25 -22.86
C CYS A 340 21.63 -7.30 -23.46
N HIS A 341 21.91 -6.00 -23.42
CA HIS A 341 21.12 -4.98 -24.10
C HIS A 341 21.69 -4.76 -25.50
N VAL A 342 21.13 -5.45 -26.49
CA VAL A 342 21.55 -5.40 -27.89
C VAL A 342 20.93 -4.18 -28.57
N LYS A 343 21.72 -3.41 -29.33
CA LYS A 343 21.25 -2.28 -30.15
C LYS A 343 20.26 -2.79 -31.24
N LEU A 344 19.38 -1.93 -31.70
CA LEU A 344 18.49 -2.29 -32.80
C LEU A 344 19.31 -2.53 -34.07
N GLN A 345 18.96 -3.59 -34.79
CA GLN A 345 19.57 -4.01 -36.06
C GLN A 345 18.48 -4.17 -37.12
N ASP A 346 18.88 -4.07 -38.39
CA ASP A 346 17.98 -4.33 -39.50
C ASP A 346 17.37 -5.74 -39.43
N GLY A 347 16.11 -5.85 -39.77
CA GLY A 347 15.37 -7.10 -39.67
C GLY A 347 14.81 -7.45 -38.29
N MET A 348 15.08 -6.65 -37.25
CA MET A 348 14.43 -6.84 -35.95
C MET A 348 12.96 -6.42 -36.00
N ARG A 349 12.07 -7.21 -35.41
CA ARG A 349 10.67 -6.87 -35.25
C ARG A 349 10.47 -5.85 -34.14
N VAL A 350 9.68 -4.82 -34.43
CA VAL A 350 9.34 -3.75 -33.48
C VAL A 350 7.82 -3.52 -33.50
N LEU A 351 7.27 -3.10 -32.37
CA LEU A 351 5.87 -2.66 -32.31
C LEU A 351 5.81 -1.18 -32.70
N PHE A 352 5.07 -0.89 -33.75
CA PHE A 352 4.81 0.44 -34.23
C PHE A 352 3.38 0.88 -33.86
N ASN A 353 3.25 2.06 -33.27
CA ASN A 353 1.96 2.61 -32.86
C ASN A 353 1.80 4.05 -33.34
N ARG A 354 0.75 4.33 -34.11
CA ARG A 354 0.35 5.70 -34.43
C ARG A 354 -0.64 6.22 -33.41
N GLN A 355 -0.37 7.35 -32.80
CA GLN A 355 -1.29 8.04 -31.87
C GLN A 355 -2.23 8.99 -32.63
N PRO A 356 -3.51 9.13 -32.21
CA PRO A 356 -4.17 8.49 -31.06
C PRO A 356 -4.50 7.01 -31.33
N THR A 357 -4.26 6.16 -30.31
CA THR A 357 -4.51 4.71 -30.40
C THR A 357 -5.97 4.39 -30.04
N LEU A 358 -6.85 4.60 -30.99
CA LEU A 358 -8.30 4.38 -30.80
C LEU A 358 -8.73 2.94 -31.12
N TRP A 359 -7.99 2.28 -32.00
CA TRP A 359 -8.31 0.94 -32.53
C TRP A 359 -7.11 0.01 -32.38
N LYS A 360 -7.37 -1.30 -32.36
CA LYS A 360 -6.30 -2.31 -32.33
C LYS A 360 -5.36 -2.21 -33.54
N SER A 361 -5.91 -1.85 -34.72
CA SER A 361 -5.16 -1.66 -35.96
C SER A 361 -4.19 -0.47 -35.93
N SER A 362 -4.27 0.41 -34.94
CA SER A 362 -3.29 1.49 -34.74
C SER A 362 -1.93 0.97 -34.23
N VAL A 363 -1.86 -0.28 -33.80
CA VAL A 363 -0.64 -0.96 -33.36
C VAL A 363 -0.33 -2.07 -34.35
N GLN A 364 0.85 -2.03 -34.94
CA GLN A 364 1.33 -2.98 -35.94
C GLN A 364 2.70 -3.55 -35.52
N CYS A 365 3.05 -4.73 -36.06
CA CYS A 365 4.31 -5.43 -35.78
C CYS A 365 4.97 -5.85 -37.10
#